data_926ba59122164cea6913db7205047936
#
_entry.id   926ba59122164cea6913db7205047936
#
_cell.length_a   1.000
_cell.length_b   1.000
_cell.length_c   1.000
_cell.angle_alpha   90.00
_cell.angle_beta   90.00
_cell.angle_gamma   90.00
#
_symmetry.space_group_name_H-M   'P 1'
#
loop_
_entity.id
_entity.type
_entity.pdbx_description
1 polymer ?
#
loop_
_entity_poly.entity_id
_entity_poly.type
_entity_poly.pdbx_seq_one_letter_code
_entity_poly.pdbx_strand_id
1 'polypeptide(L)'
;MYSWQKLQWQQIMQRASLPHALLLRGRAGAGKHDFAIDLAQSLLCSNPQQTKACSACSSCVWFKEGVHPDFRLIEPEDADNADETSKKKTTKKRQISVTQIRQLIDYLNLSSHQVNARRVILISPAEVLNGASANALLKMLEEPPANTLFLLVTSQSQRLLATIISRCQLIEMPLPNRVEALAWLQAQQ
;
A
#
# COMPACT_ATOMS: atom_id res chain seq x y z
N MET A 1 5.59 -12.97 -0.88
CA MET A 1 6.82 -12.29 -1.39
C MET A 1 7.56 -13.20 -2.36
N TYR A 2 7.90 -12.71 -3.55
CA TYR A 2 8.60 -13.44 -4.61
C TYR A 2 10.12 -13.42 -4.41
N SER A 3 10.83 -14.44 -4.96
CA SER A 3 12.29 -14.60 -4.78
C SER A 3 13.09 -13.40 -5.29
N TRP A 4 12.69 -12.81 -6.42
CA TRP A 4 13.34 -11.66 -7.03
C TRP A 4 13.17 -10.34 -6.27
N GLN A 5 12.28 -10.30 -5.26
CA GLN A 5 12.03 -9.12 -4.42
C GLN A 5 12.80 -9.15 -3.09
N LYS A 6 13.59 -10.19 -2.87
CA LYS A 6 14.29 -10.44 -1.60
C LYS A 6 15.23 -9.30 -1.20
N LEU A 7 15.91 -8.71 -2.18
CA LEU A 7 16.82 -7.58 -1.94
C LEU A 7 16.08 -6.36 -1.41
N GLN A 8 14.96 -5.99 -2.04
CA GLN A 8 14.12 -4.86 -1.62
C GLN A 8 13.55 -5.08 -0.22
N TRP A 9 13.13 -6.30 0.06
CA TRP A 9 12.67 -6.69 1.39
C TRP A 9 13.74 -6.46 2.45
N GLN A 10 14.95 -6.99 2.23
CA GLN A 10 16.06 -6.82 3.14
C GLN A 10 16.43 -5.34 3.33
N GLN A 11 16.50 -4.58 2.25
CA GLN A 11 16.78 -3.15 2.30
C GLN A 11 15.77 -2.35 3.14
N ILE A 12 14.50 -2.75 3.13
CA ILE A 12 13.46 -2.08 3.92
C ILE A 12 13.54 -2.54 5.39
N MET A 13 13.58 -3.84 5.62
CA MET A 13 13.46 -4.42 6.97
C MET A 13 14.72 -4.26 7.83
N GLN A 14 15.89 -4.05 7.23
CA GLN A 14 17.15 -3.80 7.94
C GLN A 14 17.36 -2.34 8.32
N ARG A 15 16.46 -1.42 7.95
CA ARG A 15 16.58 -0.02 8.31
C ARG A 15 16.34 0.20 9.80
N ALA A 16 17.17 1.02 10.41
CA ALA A 16 16.99 1.44 11.80
C ALA A 16 15.66 2.24 11.99
N SER A 17 15.27 3.02 10.97
CA SER A 17 13.99 3.72 10.93
C SER A 17 13.40 3.66 9.53
N LEU A 18 12.08 3.46 9.44
CA LEU A 18 11.37 3.54 8.19
C LEU A 18 10.95 4.99 7.92
N PRO A 19 11.02 5.46 6.67
CA PRO A 19 10.45 6.75 6.30
C PRO A 19 8.93 6.71 6.47
N HIS A 20 8.30 7.88 6.53
CA HIS A 20 6.85 7.99 6.63
C HIS A 20 6.11 7.53 5.36
N ALA A 21 6.78 7.53 4.20
CA ALA A 21 6.18 7.11 2.93
C ALA A 21 7.18 6.35 2.04
N LEU A 22 6.75 5.20 1.51
CA LEU A 22 7.44 4.40 0.52
C LEU A 22 6.63 4.37 -0.78
N LEU A 23 7.28 4.60 -1.92
CA LEU A 23 6.71 4.45 -3.25
C LEU A 23 7.31 3.23 -3.94
N LEU A 24 6.54 2.14 -4.03
CA LEU A 24 6.90 0.92 -4.74
C LEU A 24 6.60 1.10 -6.23
N ARG A 25 7.66 1.33 -7.03
CA ARG A 25 7.56 1.56 -8.46
C ARG A 25 8.10 0.38 -9.26
N GLY A 26 7.45 0.04 -10.37
CA GLY A 26 7.91 -1.02 -11.28
C GLY A 26 6.83 -1.36 -12.30
N ARG A 27 7.12 -2.21 -13.25
CA ARG A 27 6.16 -2.63 -14.29
C ARG A 27 4.95 -3.34 -13.69
N ALA A 28 3.80 -3.27 -14.37
CA ALA A 28 2.63 -4.06 -14.02
C ALA A 28 3.00 -5.56 -14.00
N GLY A 29 2.38 -6.35 -13.11
CA GLY A 29 2.67 -7.77 -12.96
C GLY A 29 3.95 -8.12 -12.18
N ALA A 30 4.73 -7.14 -11.70
CA ALA A 30 5.94 -7.41 -10.89
C ALA A 30 5.66 -7.87 -9.44
N GLY A 31 4.40 -8.07 -9.05
CA GLY A 31 4.02 -8.49 -7.69
C GLY A 31 4.19 -7.41 -6.62
N LYS A 32 4.06 -6.12 -7.01
CA LYS A 32 4.23 -4.99 -6.08
C LYS A 32 3.15 -4.92 -5.01
N HIS A 33 1.91 -5.22 -5.40
CA HIS A 33 0.77 -5.22 -4.47
C HIS A 33 0.97 -6.30 -3.39
N ASP A 34 1.27 -7.53 -3.80
CA ASP A 34 1.51 -8.65 -2.88
C ASP A 34 2.69 -8.35 -1.95
N PHE A 35 3.76 -7.76 -2.50
CA PHE A 35 4.90 -7.31 -1.70
C PHE A 35 4.49 -6.28 -0.64
N ALA A 36 3.65 -5.30 -1.01
CA ALA A 36 3.18 -4.27 -0.08
C ALA A 36 2.27 -4.86 1.02
N ILE A 37 1.43 -5.83 0.68
CA ILE A 37 0.59 -6.57 1.64
C ILE A 37 1.46 -7.37 2.60
N ASP A 38 2.42 -8.16 2.09
CA ASP A 38 3.36 -8.94 2.92
C ASP A 38 4.16 -8.04 3.86
N LEU A 39 4.61 -6.87 3.35
CA LEU A 39 5.34 -5.89 4.13
C LEU A 39 4.47 -5.29 5.24
N ALA A 40 3.26 -4.87 4.91
CA ALA A 40 2.30 -4.34 5.88
C ALA A 40 2.01 -5.34 6.99
N GLN A 41 1.72 -6.59 6.65
CA GLN A 41 1.47 -7.66 7.61
C GLN A 41 2.68 -7.92 8.51
N SER A 42 3.89 -7.90 7.95
CA SER A 42 5.12 -8.13 8.73
C SER A 42 5.42 -6.99 9.70
N LEU A 43 5.14 -5.74 9.29
CA LEU A 43 5.33 -4.55 10.14
C LEU A 43 4.29 -4.45 11.27
N LEU A 44 3.11 -5.00 11.06
CA LEU A 44 2.02 -5.02 12.05
C LEU A 44 2.03 -6.28 12.93
N CYS A 45 2.83 -7.29 12.59
CA CYS A 45 2.89 -8.53 13.33
C CYS A 45 3.44 -8.33 14.75
N SER A 46 2.73 -8.84 15.76
CA SER A 46 3.14 -8.74 17.16
C SER A 46 4.32 -9.65 17.52
N ASN A 47 4.58 -10.69 16.71
CA ASN A 47 5.67 -11.65 16.94
C ASN A 47 6.35 -12.03 15.61
N PRO A 48 7.06 -11.09 14.96
CA PRO A 48 7.68 -11.36 13.67
C PRO A 48 8.79 -12.40 13.80
N GLN A 49 8.80 -13.37 12.89
CA GLN A 49 9.87 -14.36 12.77
C GLN A 49 10.93 -13.81 11.83
N GLN A 50 12.09 -13.40 12.38
CA GLN A 50 13.11 -12.64 11.68
C GLN A 50 12.54 -11.33 11.11
N THR A 51 12.15 -11.32 9.82
CA THR A 51 11.62 -10.15 9.13
C THR A 51 10.24 -10.40 8.52
N LYS A 52 9.60 -11.54 8.83
CA LYS A 52 8.31 -11.95 8.27
C LYS A 52 7.24 -12.07 9.35
N ALA A 53 6.00 -11.89 8.95
CA ALA A 53 4.86 -12.12 9.81
C ALA A 53 4.80 -13.58 10.28
N CYS A 54 4.45 -13.81 11.54
CA CYS A 54 4.33 -15.17 12.11
C CYS A 54 3.07 -15.92 11.63
N SER A 55 2.11 -15.22 11.02
CA SER A 55 0.82 -15.74 10.53
C SER A 55 -0.10 -16.39 11.58
N ALA A 56 0.26 -16.33 12.87
CA ALA A 56 -0.46 -17.01 13.96
C ALA A 56 -0.93 -16.08 15.08
N CYS A 57 -0.31 -14.90 15.28
CA CYS A 57 -0.72 -13.97 16.34
C CYS A 57 -2.06 -13.28 16.00
N SER A 58 -2.70 -12.67 16.98
CA SER A 58 -3.98 -11.96 16.81
C SER A 58 -3.93 -10.90 15.71
N SER A 59 -2.84 -10.12 15.65
CA SER A 59 -2.62 -9.12 14.61
C SER A 59 -2.61 -9.76 13.21
N CYS A 60 -1.91 -10.89 13.02
CA CYS A 60 -1.89 -11.61 11.74
C CYS A 60 -3.26 -12.18 11.37
N VAL A 61 -4.04 -12.66 12.35
CA VAL A 61 -5.41 -13.14 12.13
C VAL A 61 -6.30 -12.00 11.67
N TRP A 62 -6.32 -10.86 12.39
CA TRP A 62 -7.09 -9.68 11.99
C TRP A 62 -6.68 -9.14 10.63
N PHE A 63 -5.39 -9.18 10.31
CA PHE A 63 -4.89 -8.75 9.01
C PHE A 63 -5.42 -9.65 7.88
N LYS A 64 -5.41 -10.97 8.06
CA LYS A 64 -5.94 -11.95 7.11
C LYS A 64 -7.46 -11.81 6.91
N GLU A 65 -8.19 -11.47 7.97
CA GLU A 65 -9.64 -11.23 7.94
C GLU A 65 -10.00 -9.84 7.41
N GLY A 66 -9.01 -8.97 7.12
CA GLY A 66 -9.24 -7.62 6.61
C GLY A 66 -9.77 -6.61 7.63
N VAL A 67 -9.74 -6.96 8.92
CA VAL A 67 -10.29 -6.13 10.02
C VAL A 67 -9.24 -5.53 10.96
N HIS A 68 -7.96 -5.55 10.54
CA HIS A 68 -6.88 -5.03 11.38
C HIS A 68 -7.08 -3.52 11.69
N PRO A 69 -7.11 -3.10 12.97
CA PRO A 69 -7.41 -1.72 13.35
C PRO A 69 -6.38 -0.71 12.81
N ASP A 70 -5.10 -1.10 12.69
CA ASP A 70 -4.00 -0.23 12.27
C ASP A 70 -3.60 -0.43 10.80
N PHE A 71 -4.42 -1.11 10.00
CA PHE A 71 -4.22 -1.27 8.56
C PHE A 71 -5.39 -0.68 7.78
N ARG A 72 -5.08 0.06 6.72
CA ARG A 72 -6.08 0.51 5.72
C ARG A 72 -5.53 0.30 4.32
N LEU A 73 -6.35 -0.36 3.50
CA LEU A 73 -6.15 -0.50 2.07
C LEU A 73 -7.06 0.47 1.35
N ILE A 74 -6.50 1.29 0.46
CA ILE A 74 -7.21 2.23 -0.39
C ILE A 74 -7.05 1.78 -1.83
N GLU A 75 -8.14 1.33 -2.41
CA GLU A 75 -8.25 0.90 -3.80
C GLU A 75 -9.39 1.64 -4.50
N PRO A 76 -9.37 1.70 -5.83
CA PRO A 76 -10.48 2.32 -6.56
C PRO A 76 -11.76 1.51 -6.34
N GLU A 77 -12.81 2.20 -5.89
CA GLU A 77 -14.15 1.62 -5.76
C GLU A 77 -14.75 1.34 -7.14
N ASP A 78 -15.49 0.25 -7.25
CA ASP A 78 -16.33 -0.01 -8.42
C ASP A 78 -17.46 1.02 -8.46
N ALA A 79 -17.72 1.58 -9.63
CA ALA A 79 -18.70 2.66 -9.84
C ALA A 79 -20.17 2.25 -9.54
N ASP A 80 -20.40 1.02 -9.11
CA ASP A 80 -21.74 0.47 -8.87
C ASP A 80 -22.36 0.88 -7.53
N ASN A 81 -21.61 1.53 -6.64
CA ASN A 81 -22.10 1.98 -5.32
C ASN A 81 -22.36 3.49 -5.21
N ALA A 82 -22.35 4.23 -6.31
CA ALA A 82 -22.70 5.66 -6.32
C ALA A 82 -24.09 5.86 -6.92
N ASP A 83 -25.09 6.11 -6.07
CA ASP A 83 -26.45 6.62 -6.34
C ASP A 83 -27.14 6.17 -7.65
N GLU A 84 -28.23 5.41 -7.48
CA GLU A 84 -29.14 4.89 -8.53
C GLU A 84 -29.85 5.97 -9.40
N THR A 85 -29.44 7.23 -9.39
CA THR A 85 -30.18 8.33 -10.01
C THR A 85 -29.62 8.88 -11.31
N SER A 86 -28.49 8.41 -11.85
CA SER A 86 -28.02 8.87 -13.15
C SER A 86 -27.79 7.78 -14.17
N LYS A 87 -28.79 7.56 -15.05
CA LYS A 87 -28.73 6.78 -16.28
C LYS A 87 -27.77 7.41 -17.31
N LYS A 88 -26.45 7.30 -17.11
CA LYS A 88 -25.47 7.40 -18.19
C LYS A 88 -24.35 6.41 -17.91
N LYS A 89 -24.38 5.25 -18.60
CA LYS A 89 -23.26 4.31 -18.72
C LYS A 89 -22.14 4.96 -19.53
N THR A 90 -21.41 5.87 -18.92
CA THR A 90 -20.05 6.20 -19.37
C THR A 90 -19.12 5.31 -18.57
N THR A 91 -18.24 4.59 -19.24
CA THR A 91 -17.14 3.82 -18.62
C THR A 91 -16.30 4.75 -17.74
N LYS A 92 -16.77 5.01 -16.52
CA LYS A 92 -16.01 5.80 -15.54
C LYS A 92 -14.75 5.01 -15.22
N LYS A 93 -13.60 5.55 -15.57
CA LYS A 93 -12.30 5.00 -15.14
C LYS A 93 -12.34 4.84 -13.63
N ARG A 94 -12.03 3.63 -13.14
CA ARG A 94 -11.83 3.36 -11.74
C ARG A 94 -10.82 4.37 -11.17
N GLN A 95 -11.21 5.13 -10.17
CA GLN A 95 -10.38 6.15 -9.54
C GLN A 95 -10.52 6.11 -8.03
N ILE A 96 -9.44 6.42 -7.34
CA ILE A 96 -9.50 6.68 -5.90
C ILE A 96 -10.04 8.08 -5.70
N SER A 97 -11.18 8.16 -5.01
CA SER A 97 -11.93 9.41 -4.80
C SER A 97 -11.34 10.24 -3.66
N VAL A 98 -11.65 11.53 -3.65
CA VAL A 98 -11.29 12.41 -2.54
C VAL A 98 -12.02 12.03 -1.24
N THR A 99 -13.20 11.43 -1.36
CA THR A 99 -13.99 10.95 -0.21
C THR A 99 -13.25 9.84 0.54
N GLN A 100 -12.68 8.85 -0.16
CA GLN A 100 -11.86 7.79 0.44
C GLN A 100 -10.65 8.38 1.19
N ILE A 101 -9.99 9.38 0.62
CA ILE A 101 -8.84 10.03 1.29
C ILE A 101 -9.29 10.86 2.51
N ARG A 102 -10.47 11.51 2.46
CA ARG A 102 -11.03 12.22 3.63
C ARG A 102 -11.38 11.25 4.76
N GLN A 103 -12.02 10.13 4.46
CA GLN A 103 -12.30 9.08 5.44
C GLN A 103 -11.01 8.54 6.07
N LEU A 104 -9.93 8.44 5.29
CA LEU A 104 -8.61 8.08 5.81
C LEU A 104 -8.08 9.15 6.78
N ILE A 105 -8.25 10.45 6.49
CA ILE A 105 -7.86 11.54 7.40
C ILE A 105 -8.62 11.41 8.72
N ASP A 106 -9.94 11.21 8.66
CA ASP A 106 -10.79 11.03 9.85
C ASP A 106 -10.33 9.83 10.68
N TYR A 107 -10.05 8.71 10.03
CA TYR A 107 -9.48 7.52 10.69
C TYR A 107 -8.13 7.80 11.36
N LEU A 108 -7.24 8.55 10.72
CA LEU A 108 -5.92 8.86 11.27
C LEU A 108 -5.99 9.85 12.43
N ASN A 109 -7.02 10.69 12.49
CA ASN A 109 -7.27 11.62 13.59
C ASN A 109 -7.87 10.93 14.82
N LEU A 110 -8.49 9.74 14.65
CA LEU A 110 -8.93 8.93 15.78
C LEU A 110 -7.70 8.40 16.52
N SER A 111 -7.71 8.49 17.85
CA SER A 111 -6.61 8.00 18.69
C SER A 111 -6.33 6.53 18.39
N SER A 112 -5.05 6.15 18.21
CA SER A 112 -4.67 4.75 18.13
C SER A 112 -5.02 4.05 19.44
N HIS A 113 -5.65 2.89 19.38
CA HIS A 113 -6.00 2.09 20.57
C HIS A 113 -4.78 1.59 21.35
N GLN A 114 -3.59 1.62 20.73
CA GLN A 114 -2.35 1.24 21.39
C GLN A 114 -1.35 2.41 21.31
N VAL A 115 -0.83 2.79 22.45
CA VAL A 115 0.26 3.77 22.55
C VAL A 115 1.45 3.21 21.80
N ASN A 116 1.92 3.94 20.79
CA ASN A 116 3.04 3.59 19.89
C ASN A 116 2.76 2.48 18.83
N ALA A 117 1.54 2.06 18.59
CA ALA A 117 1.25 1.15 17.48
C ALA A 117 1.51 1.84 16.13
N ARG A 118 2.23 1.16 15.25
CA ARG A 118 2.44 1.62 13.87
C ARG A 118 1.15 1.43 13.07
N ARG A 119 0.75 2.46 12.34
CA ARG A 119 -0.33 2.38 11.35
C ARG A 119 0.27 2.24 9.95
N VAL A 120 -0.31 1.38 9.13
CA VAL A 120 0.12 1.17 7.74
C VAL A 120 -1.05 1.45 6.81
N ILE A 121 -0.83 2.37 5.88
CA ILE A 121 -1.79 2.77 4.87
C ILE A 121 -1.26 2.35 3.51
N LEU A 122 -1.94 1.43 2.85
CA LEU A 122 -1.60 0.97 1.51
C LEU A 122 -2.53 1.60 0.47
N ILE A 123 -1.96 2.31 -0.50
CA ILE A 123 -2.69 2.92 -1.62
C ILE A 123 -2.25 2.23 -2.91
N SER A 124 -3.16 1.48 -3.53
CA SER A 124 -2.84 0.63 -4.70
C SER A 124 -4.03 0.50 -5.66
N PRO A 125 -3.87 0.85 -6.93
CA PRO A 125 -2.72 1.53 -7.54
C PRO A 125 -2.77 3.05 -7.31
N ALA A 126 -1.65 3.68 -6.98
CA ALA A 126 -1.61 5.10 -6.65
C ALA A 126 -1.80 6.01 -7.87
N GLU A 127 -1.48 5.54 -9.09
CA GLU A 127 -1.67 6.31 -10.34
C GLU A 127 -3.12 6.57 -10.72
N VAL A 128 -4.10 6.00 -10.01
CA VAL A 128 -5.53 6.26 -10.25
C VAL A 128 -6.14 7.27 -9.25
N LEU A 129 -5.31 7.85 -8.40
CA LEU A 129 -5.70 9.02 -7.61
C LEU A 129 -6.15 10.14 -8.57
N ASN A 130 -7.33 10.72 -8.34
CA ASN A 130 -7.72 11.94 -9.06
C ASN A 130 -7.01 13.16 -8.47
N GLY A 131 -7.04 14.31 -9.16
CA GLY A 131 -6.33 15.51 -8.71
C GLY A 131 -6.72 15.97 -7.30
N ALA A 132 -8.00 15.86 -6.93
CA ALA A 132 -8.49 16.25 -5.61
C ALA A 132 -8.00 15.29 -4.51
N SER A 133 -8.05 13.97 -4.77
CA SER A 133 -7.53 12.95 -3.83
C SER A 133 -6.01 13.04 -3.67
N ALA A 134 -5.29 13.28 -4.78
CA ALA A 134 -3.84 13.46 -4.74
C ALA A 134 -3.44 14.68 -3.90
N ASN A 135 -4.13 15.83 -4.05
CA ASN A 135 -3.90 17.03 -3.24
C ASN A 135 -4.26 16.83 -1.77
N ALA A 136 -5.32 16.06 -1.46
CA ALA A 136 -5.66 15.73 -0.08
C ALA A 136 -4.59 14.81 0.56
N LEU A 137 -4.04 13.86 -0.20
CA LEU A 137 -2.96 12.98 0.26
C LEU A 137 -1.67 13.77 0.53
N LEU A 138 -1.35 14.79 -0.28
CA LEU A 138 -0.16 15.62 -0.09
C LEU A 138 -0.06 16.21 1.32
N LYS A 139 -1.17 16.68 1.89
CA LYS A 139 -1.19 17.24 3.25
C LYS A 139 -0.71 16.22 4.29
N MET A 140 -1.12 14.95 4.15
CA MET A 140 -0.69 13.89 5.06
C MET A 140 0.77 13.45 4.82
N LEU A 141 1.29 13.63 3.60
CA LEU A 141 2.69 13.34 3.30
C LEU A 141 3.63 14.48 3.74
N GLU A 142 3.13 15.71 3.85
CA GLU A 142 3.86 16.88 4.36
C GLU A 142 3.95 16.88 5.89
N GLU A 143 2.83 16.58 6.54
CA GLU A 143 2.71 16.51 7.99
C GLU A 143 2.19 15.10 8.39
N PRO A 144 3.06 14.08 8.30
CA PRO A 144 2.62 12.71 8.53
C PRO A 144 2.21 12.49 9.98
N PRO A 145 1.05 11.86 10.21
CA PRO A 145 0.64 11.47 11.56
C PRO A 145 1.68 10.56 12.20
N ALA A 146 1.88 10.70 13.50
CA ALA A 146 2.88 9.92 14.24
C ALA A 146 2.69 8.41 14.01
N ASN A 147 3.79 7.68 13.90
CA ASN A 147 3.82 6.24 13.71
C ASN A 147 3.02 5.73 12.50
N THR A 148 2.83 6.55 11.47
CA THR A 148 2.10 6.17 10.25
C THR A 148 3.09 5.95 9.10
N LEU A 149 2.93 4.83 8.40
CA LEU A 149 3.65 4.49 7.18
C LEU A 149 2.67 4.45 6.01
N PHE A 150 2.93 5.27 5.00
CA PHE A 150 2.23 5.22 3.72
C PHE A 150 3.00 4.32 2.75
N LEU A 151 2.33 3.31 2.20
CA LEU A 151 2.82 2.46 1.13
C LEU A 151 2.04 2.79 -0.15
N LEU A 152 2.70 3.40 -1.12
CA LEU A 152 2.13 3.71 -2.41
C LEU A 152 2.65 2.71 -3.45
N VAL A 153 1.75 2.09 -4.21
CA VAL A 153 2.10 1.15 -5.27
C VAL A 153 1.75 1.75 -6.62
N THR A 154 2.72 1.83 -7.53
CA THR A 154 2.47 2.37 -8.88
C THR A 154 3.16 1.57 -9.97
N SER A 155 2.48 1.44 -11.10
CA SER A 155 3.04 0.93 -12.36
C SER A 155 3.32 2.04 -13.37
N GLN A 156 2.80 3.25 -13.13
CA GLN A 156 2.87 4.40 -14.03
C GLN A 156 3.20 5.68 -13.23
N SER A 157 4.44 5.76 -12.72
CA SER A 157 4.86 6.89 -11.87
C SER A 157 4.73 8.25 -12.54
N GLN A 158 4.81 8.30 -13.89
CA GLN A 158 4.58 9.52 -14.66
C GLN A 158 3.17 10.10 -14.56
N ARG A 159 2.20 9.32 -14.02
CA ARG A 159 0.83 9.77 -13.77
C ARG A 159 0.63 10.29 -12.35
N LEU A 160 1.60 10.08 -11.47
CA LEU A 160 1.58 10.66 -10.13
C LEU A 160 2.08 12.11 -10.16
N LEU A 161 1.57 12.92 -9.25
CA LEU A 161 2.09 14.26 -9.05
C LEU A 161 3.57 14.19 -8.61
N ALA A 162 4.42 15.02 -9.21
CA ALA A 162 5.83 15.11 -8.84
C ALA A 162 6.01 15.46 -7.34
N THR A 163 5.06 16.22 -6.80
CA THR A 163 5.01 16.58 -5.36
C THR A 163 4.76 15.39 -4.45
N ILE A 164 4.01 14.36 -4.87
CA ILE A 164 3.87 13.09 -4.13
C ILE A 164 5.19 12.32 -4.20
N ILE A 165 5.76 12.19 -5.42
CA ILE A 165 6.99 11.42 -5.64
C ILE A 165 8.14 11.99 -4.79
N SER A 166 8.27 13.32 -4.71
CA SER A 166 9.35 13.98 -3.95
C SER A 166 9.26 13.78 -2.43
N ARG A 167 8.09 13.41 -1.90
CA ARG A 167 7.87 13.15 -0.46
C ARG A 167 7.91 11.67 -0.08
N CYS A 168 8.04 10.80 -1.08
CA CYS A 168 8.13 9.36 -0.87
C CYS A 168 9.55 8.87 -1.10
N GLN A 169 9.99 7.92 -0.30
CA GLN A 169 11.20 7.18 -0.63
C GLN A 169 10.87 6.15 -1.70
N LEU A 170 11.56 6.27 -2.82
CA LEU A 170 11.37 5.39 -3.97
C LEU A 170 12.05 4.03 -3.75
N ILE A 171 11.31 2.96 -4.02
CA ILE A 171 11.79 1.57 -4.07
C ILE A 171 11.47 1.03 -5.46
N GLU A 172 12.52 0.74 -6.24
CA GLU A 172 12.36 0.09 -7.54
C GLU A 172 12.11 -1.40 -7.35
N MET A 173 10.98 -1.86 -7.90
CA MET A 173 10.60 -3.26 -7.84
C MET A 173 11.06 -3.98 -9.12
N PRO A 174 11.97 -4.95 -9.00
CA PRO A 174 12.51 -5.66 -10.14
C PRO A 174 11.47 -6.58 -10.79
N LEU A 175 11.69 -6.86 -12.06
CA LEU A 175 11.05 -7.97 -12.73
C LEU A 175 11.88 -9.24 -12.51
N PRO A 176 11.25 -10.43 -12.47
CA PRO A 176 11.98 -11.67 -12.51
C PRO A 176 12.76 -11.80 -13.82
N ASN A 177 13.94 -12.37 -13.77
CA ASN A 177 14.59 -12.86 -14.97
C ASN A 177 13.84 -14.10 -15.50
N ARG A 178 14.17 -14.54 -16.73
CA ARG A 178 13.48 -15.66 -17.37
C ARG A 178 13.55 -16.96 -16.56
N VAL A 179 14.68 -17.23 -15.91
CA VAL A 179 14.88 -18.45 -15.12
C VAL A 179 14.03 -18.41 -13.86
N GLU A 180 14.03 -17.28 -13.13
CA GLU A 180 13.21 -17.08 -11.94
C GLU A 180 11.72 -17.16 -12.26
N ALA A 181 11.28 -16.57 -13.37
CA ALA A 181 9.89 -16.62 -13.80
C ALA A 181 9.45 -18.05 -14.13
N LEU A 182 10.26 -18.82 -14.85
CA LEU A 182 9.98 -20.21 -15.19
C LEU A 182 9.93 -21.10 -13.95
N ALA A 183 10.91 -20.95 -13.04
CA ALA A 183 10.95 -21.70 -11.80
C ALA A 183 9.72 -21.43 -10.93
N TRP A 184 9.29 -20.16 -10.86
CA TRP A 184 8.07 -19.78 -10.13
C TRP A 184 6.81 -20.40 -10.75
N LEU A 185 6.66 -20.36 -12.09
CA LEU A 185 5.51 -20.96 -12.78
C LEU A 185 5.44 -22.47 -12.55
N GLN A 186 6.59 -23.16 -12.58
CA GLN A 186 6.65 -24.61 -12.32
C GLN A 186 6.26 -24.96 -10.87
N ALA A 187 6.54 -24.08 -9.92
CA ALA A 187 6.18 -24.31 -8.52
C ALA A 187 4.69 -24.04 -8.21
N GLN A 188 3.93 -23.48 -9.15
CA GLN A 188 2.48 -23.24 -9.03
C GLN A 188 1.61 -24.35 -9.67
N GLN A 189 2.21 -25.27 -10.39
CA GLN A 189 1.56 -26.46 -10.93
C GLN A 189 1.57 -27.62 -9.92
#